data_c15edfc1bb1269075dd44f949a25ef3a
#
_entry.id   c15edfc1bb1269075dd44f949a25ef3a
#
_cell.length_a   1.000
_cell.length_b   1.000
_cell.length_c   1.000
_cell.angle_alpha   90.00
_cell.angle_beta   90.00
_cell.angle_gamma   90.00
#
_symmetry.space_group_name_H-M   'P 1'
#
loop_
_entity.id
_entity.type
_entity.pdbx_description
1 polymer ?
#
loop_
_entity_poly.entity_id
_entity_poly.type
_entity_poly.pdbx_seq_one_letter_code
_entity_poly.pdbx_strand_id
1 'polypeptide(L)'
;MELSVSLYRYNPEQDKFPYMKNYKVKKPEKDIMVLDLLNMLKEDDATISYRRSCREGVCGSDGMNINGKNGLACITPLSEVLKGNKLELRPLPGLPVIRDLIVDMTQFYEQYEKIKPFLQSDSEPPEQERLQSPQDRDKLDGLYECILCACCSTSCPSFWWNPDKFVGPAALLQAYLSLIHI
;
A
#
# COMPACT_ATOMS: atom_id res chain seq x y z
N MET A 1 29.27 9.04 -3.52
CA MET A 1 28.15 9.65 -4.24
C MET A 1 27.05 10.00 -3.24
N GLU A 2 26.41 11.18 -3.36
CA GLU A 2 25.26 11.54 -2.52
C GLU A 2 23.95 11.19 -3.24
N LEU A 3 22.98 10.73 -2.46
CA LEU A 3 21.62 10.48 -2.85
C LEU A 3 20.75 11.63 -2.33
N SER A 4 19.91 12.22 -3.17
CA SER A 4 18.93 13.24 -2.81
C SER A 4 17.55 12.61 -2.67
N VAL A 5 16.98 12.64 -1.46
CA VAL A 5 15.65 12.10 -1.18
C VAL A 5 14.70 13.26 -0.90
N SER A 6 13.69 13.42 -1.75
CA SER A 6 12.60 14.37 -1.54
C SER A 6 11.45 13.63 -0.85
N LEU A 7 11.20 13.98 0.40
CA LEU A 7 10.20 13.32 1.25
C LEU A 7 9.04 14.27 1.54
N TYR A 8 7.81 13.82 1.31
CA TYR A 8 6.61 14.53 1.71
C TYR A 8 6.52 14.61 3.23
N ARG A 9 6.36 15.82 3.76
CA ARG A 9 6.25 16.09 5.18
C ARG A 9 4.96 16.82 5.49
N TYR A 10 4.31 16.40 6.55
CA TYR A 10 3.14 17.05 7.12
C TYR A 10 2.93 16.61 8.56
N ASN A 11 2.89 17.55 9.48
CA ASN A 11 2.49 17.35 10.87
C ASN A 11 1.27 18.23 11.15
N PRO A 12 0.06 17.69 11.34
CA PRO A 12 -1.16 18.47 11.53
C PRO A 12 -1.13 19.39 12.77
N GLU A 13 -0.28 19.10 13.74
CA GLU A 13 -0.13 19.92 14.96
C GLU A 13 0.74 21.16 14.74
N GLN A 14 1.59 21.17 13.71
CA GLN A 14 2.62 22.20 13.50
C GLN A 14 2.55 22.86 12.12
N ASP A 15 2.14 22.10 11.09
CA ASP A 15 2.20 22.54 9.71
C ASP A 15 0.83 23.00 9.20
N LYS A 16 0.78 24.20 8.65
CA LYS A 16 -0.44 24.71 8.00
C LYS A 16 -0.70 24.00 6.66
N PHE A 17 0.37 23.65 5.93
CA PHE A 17 0.32 22.96 4.64
C PHE A 17 1.43 21.92 4.54
N PRO A 18 1.22 20.84 3.79
CA PRO A 18 2.28 19.88 3.51
C PRO A 18 3.38 20.50 2.63
N TYR A 19 4.59 19.96 2.73
CA TYR A 19 5.75 20.39 1.96
C TYR A 19 6.67 19.21 1.61
N MET A 20 7.58 19.42 0.66
CA MET A 20 8.62 18.44 0.32
C MET A 20 9.92 18.87 1.01
N LYS A 21 10.49 17.99 1.83
CA LYS A 21 11.80 18.19 2.47
C LYS A 21 12.86 17.34 1.76
N ASN A 22 13.97 17.98 1.41
CA ASN A 22 15.08 17.28 0.74
C ASN A 22 16.12 16.86 1.79
N TYR A 23 16.46 15.57 1.73
CA TYR A 23 17.51 14.96 2.53
C TYR A 23 18.67 14.55 1.63
N LYS A 24 19.90 14.71 2.13
CA LYS A 24 21.12 14.23 1.48
C LYS A 24 21.66 13.07 2.27
N VAL A 25 21.82 11.93 1.65
CA VAL A 25 22.31 10.71 2.27
C VAL A 25 23.48 10.16 1.47
N LYS A 26 24.50 9.63 2.14
CA LYS A 26 25.54 8.86 1.47
C LYS A 26 24.90 7.66 0.79
N LYS A 27 25.12 7.50 -0.53
CA LYS A 27 24.58 6.35 -1.27
C LYS A 27 25.14 5.07 -0.66
N PRO A 28 24.29 4.09 -0.27
CA PRO A 28 24.74 2.80 0.22
C PRO A 28 25.63 2.08 -0.81
N GLU A 29 26.61 1.31 -0.34
CA GLU A 29 27.47 0.51 -1.21
C GLU A 29 26.76 -0.69 -1.80
N LYS A 30 25.87 -1.29 -1.01
CA LYS A 30 24.98 -2.38 -1.44
C LYS A 30 23.63 -1.82 -1.83
N ASP A 31 22.92 -2.50 -2.72
CA ASP A 31 21.53 -2.19 -2.98
C ASP A 31 20.69 -2.52 -1.74
N ILE A 32 19.86 -1.57 -1.33
CA ILE A 32 18.96 -1.70 -0.17
C ILE A 32 17.54 -1.36 -0.60
N MET A 33 16.58 -1.74 0.23
CA MET A 33 15.16 -1.40 -0.01
C MET A 33 14.86 0.05 0.35
N VAL A 34 13.83 0.60 -0.26
CA VAL A 34 13.34 1.95 0.07
C VAL A 34 13.03 2.08 1.56
N LEU A 35 12.50 1.03 2.20
CA LEU A 35 12.23 1.02 3.63
C LEU A 35 13.51 1.14 4.48
N ASP A 36 14.61 0.52 4.05
CA ASP A 36 15.90 0.62 4.77
C ASP A 36 16.42 2.05 4.70
N LEU A 37 16.29 2.69 3.53
CA LEU A 37 16.65 4.10 3.39
C LEU A 37 15.78 5.00 4.31
N LEU A 38 14.48 4.73 4.43
CA LEU A 38 13.60 5.46 5.36
C LEU A 38 14.01 5.25 6.82
N ASN A 39 14.46 4.04 7.19
CA ASN A 39 15.00 3.78 8.53
C ASN A 39 16.27 4.62 8.79
N MET A 40 17.21 4.69 7.84
CA MET A 40 18.41 5.53 7.94
C MET A 40 18.05 7.01 8.09
N LEU A 41 17.12 7.51 7.27
CA LEU A 41 16.65 8.90 7.39
C LEU A 41 16.01 9.19 8.75
N LYS A 42 15.30 8.22 9.32
CA LYS A 42 14.65 8.35 10.63
C LYS A 42 15.66 8.34 11.79
N GLU A 43 16.83 7.74 11.63
CA GLU A 43 17.92 7.84 12.60
C GLU A 43 18.42 9.29 12.72
N ASP A 44 18.49 10.02 11.59
CA ASP A 44 18.90 11.42 11.53
C ASP A 44 17.75 12.39 11.90
N ASP A 45 16.52 12.06 11.49
CA ASP A 45 15.31 12.87 11.74
C ASP A 45 14.19 11.99 12.32
N ALA A 46 14.15 11.83 13.63
CA ALA A 46 13.17 11.01 14.35
C ALA A 46 11.70 11.42 14.12
N THR A 47 11.46 12.63 13.58
CA THR A 47 10.11 13.16 13.33
C THR A 47 9.45 12.53 12.09
N ILE A 48 10.19 11.84 11.22
CA ILE A 48 9.66 11.18 10.02
C ILE A 48 8.68 10.07 10.43
N SER A 49 7.47 10.10 9.84
CA SER A 49 6.40 9.16 10.14
C SER A 49 6.03 8.30 8.94
N TYR A 50 6.08 6.98 9.11
CA TYR A 50 5.64 5.97 8.15
C TYR A 50 5.24 4.69 8.88
N ARG A 51 4.44 3.83 8.21
CA ARG A 51 4.09 2.52 8.74
C ARG A 51 5.06 1.46 8.24
N ARG A 52 5.35 0.49 9.08
CA ARG A 52 6.12 -0.72 8.74
C ARG A 52 5.79 -1.86 9.70
N SER A 53 5.90 -3.10 9.22
CA SER A 53 5.73 -4.28 10.06
C SER A 53 6.58 -5.44 9.55
N CYS A 54 6.09 -6.30 8.64
CA CYS A 54 6.70 -7.56 8.25
C CYS A 54 8.07 -7.43 7.55
N ARG A 55 8.29 -6.37 6.75
CA ARG A 55 9.49 -6.11 5.93
C ARG A 55 9.70 -7.10 4.77
N GLU A 56 8.69 -7.88 4.40
CA GLU A 56 8.76 -8.95 3.40
C GLU A 56 7.57 -8.94 2.42
N GLY A 57 6.87 -7.80 2.30
CA GLY A 57 5.80 -7.63 1.31
C GLY A 57 4.48 -8.32 1.64
N VAL A 58 4.24 -8.75 2.90
CA VAL A 58 3.05 -9.52 3.29
C VAL A 58 2.00 -8.67 4.01
N CYS A 59 2.41 -7.69 4.82
CA CYS A 59 1.46 -6.90 5.63
C CYS A 59 0.86 -5.69 4.92
N GLY A 60 1.46 -5.21 3.84
CA GLY A 60 1.00 -4.05 3.07
C GLY A 60 1.09 -2.69 3.77
N SER A 61 1.60 -2.63 5.02
CA SER A 61 1.55 -1.41 5.83
C SER A 61 2.42 -0.27 5.33
N ASP A 62 3.48 -0.57 4.60
CA ASP A 62 4.46 0.36 4.04
C ASP A 62 4.18 0.77 2.59
N GLY A 63 2.91 0.62 2.17
CA GLY A 63 2.45 1.11 0.87
C GLY A 63 2.59 2.63 0.78
N MET A 64 3.27 3.10 -0.27
CA MET A 64 3.49 4.54 -0.53
C MET A 64 3.71 4.81 -2.01
N ASN A 65 3.76 6.07 -2.38
CA ASN A 65 4.12 6.50 -3.73
C ASN A 65 5.62 6.74 -3.83
N ILE A 66 6.28 5.98 -4.70
CA ILE A 66 7.72 5.99 -4.93
C ILE A 66 7.98 6.48 -6.35
N ASN A 67 8.53 7.67 -6.52
CA ASN A 67 8.77 8.30 -7.82
C ASN A 67 7.56 8.29 -8.77
N GLY A 68 6.33 8.47 -8.24
CA GLY A 68 5.09 8.52 -9.00
C GLY A 68 4.39 7.16 -9.18
N LYS A 69 4.96 6.05 -8.71
CA LYS A 69 4.33 4.72 -8.70
C LYS A 69 4.03 4.27 -7.28
N ASN A 70 2.86 3.69 -7.06
CA ASN A 70 2.53 3.11 -5.76
C ASN A 70 3.16 1.73 -5.62
N GLY A 71 3.75 1.45 -4.45
CA GLY A 71 4.41 0.19 -4.17
C GLY A 71 4.72 0.04 -2.68
N LEU A 72 5.27 -1.12 -2.31
CA LEU A 72 5.70 -1.42 -0.95
C LEU A 72 7.17 -1.07 -0.78
N ALA A 73 7.48 -0.25 0.20
CA ALA A 73 8.85 0.21 0.44
C ALA A 73 9.81 -0.92 0.86
N CYS A 74 9.29 -1.97 1.51
CA CYS A 74 10.10 -3.06 2.03
C CYS A 74 10.61 -4.05 0.97
N ILE A 75 9.98 -4.09 -0.21
CA ILE A 75 10.37 -4.99 -1.31
C ILE A 75 10.75 -4.24 -2.60
N THR A 76 10.87 -2.92 -2.53
CA THR A 76 11.28 -2.09 -3.66
C THR A 76 12.76 -1.72 -3.54
N PRO A 77 13.66 -2.31 -4.38
CA PRO A 77 15.08 -1.98 -4.36
C PRO A 77 15.35 -0.56 -4.82
N LEU A 78 16.33 0.13 -4.24
CA LEU A 78 16.72 1.47 -4.67
C LEU A 78 17.19 1.50 -6.11
N SER A 79 17.90 0.48 -6.57
CA SER A 79 18.42 0.37 -7.94
C SER A 79 17.33 0.45 -9.01
N GLU A 80 16.12 -0.04 -8.71
CA GLU A 80 15.00 -0.06 -9.66
C GLU A 80 14.27 1.28 -9.75
N VAL A 81 14.31 2.08 -8.69
CA VAL A 81 13.48 3.29 -8.60
C VAL A 81 14.25 4.59 -8.68
N LEU A 82 15.58 4.57 -8.49
CA LEU A 82 16.37 5.78 -8.55
C LEU A 82 16.37 6.41 -9.94
N LYS A 83 16.05 7.69 -10.01
CA LYS A 83 16.22 8.51 -11.22
C LYS A 83 17.55 9.26 -11.11
N GLY A 84 18.62 8.64 -11.58
CA GLY A 84 19.99 9.10 -11.31
C GLY A 84 20.31 8.94 -9.81
N ASN A 85 20.49 10.06 -9.11
CA ASN A 85 20.69 10.07 -7.64
C ASN A 85 19.50 10.69 -6.89
N LYS A 86 18.29 10.66 -7.47
CA LYS A 86 17.10 11.27 -6.87
C LYS A 86 16.03 10.23 -6.58
N LEU A 87 15.40 10.36 -5.42
CA LEU A 87 14.24 9.59 -5.01
C LEU A 87 13.18 10.55 -4.46
N GLU A 88 11.92 10.37 -4.87
CA GLU A 88 10.79 11.11 -4.32
C GLU A 88 9.84 10.12 -3.64
N LEU A 89 9.48 10.42 -2.39
CA LEU A 89 8.57 9.61 -1.58
C LEU A 89 7.38 10.46 -1.13
N ARG A 90 6.18 9.97 -1.42
CA ARG A 90 4.90 10.59 -1.05
C ARG A 90 3.96 9.56 -0.42
N PRO A 91 2.95 9.99 0.32
CA PRO A 91 1.87 9.11 0.76
C PRO A 91 1.09 8.55 -0.43
N LEU A 92 0.32 7.48 -0.22
CA LEU A 92 -0.61 6.97 -1.22
C LEU A 92 -1.60 8.07 -1.63
N PRO A 93 -1.79 8.34 -2.93
CA PRO A 93 -2.66 9.40 -3.41
C PRO A 93 -4.15 9.05 -3.20
N GLY A 94 -5.01 10.06 -3.09
CA GLY A 94 -6.46 9.88 -3.01
C GLY A 94 -6.99 9.46 -1.63
N LEU A 95 -6.13 9.31 -0.63
CA LEU A 95 -6.50 9.09 0.77
C LEU A 95 -6.06 10.28 1.62
N PRO A 96 -6.80 10.66 2.69
CA PRO A 96 -6.40 11.74 3.58
C PRO A 96 -5.08 11.43 4.28
N VAL A 97 -4.18 12.42 4.35
CA VAL A 97 -2.90 12.27 5.04
C VAL A 97 -3.08 12.56 6.52
N ILE A 98 -2.70 11.60 7.37
CA ILE A 98 -2.64 11.77 8.83
C ILE A 98 -1.35 12.50 9.21
N ARG A 99 -0.21 11.98 8.75
CA ARG A 99 1.11 12.56 9.01
C ARG A 99 2.15 11.99 8.05
N ASP A 100 2.91 12.82 7.38
CA ASP A 100 3.98 12.46 6.44
C ASP A 100 3.52 11.41 5.40
N LEU A 101 4.01 10.18 5.50
CA LEU A 101 3.65 9.07 4.60
C LEU A 101 2.47 8.21 5.11
N ILE A 102 1.89 8.59 6.25
CA ILE A 102 0.77 7.85 6.86
C ILE A 102 -0.55 8.42 6.36
N VAL A 103 -1.37 7.59 5.75
CA VAL A 103 -2.72 7.91 5.26
C VAL A 103 -3.80 7.27 6.12
N ASP A 104 -4.99 7.87 6.11
CA ASP A 104 -6.20 7.31 6.69
C ASP A 104 -6.79 6.27 5.74
N MET A 105 -6.91 5.04 6.22
CA MET A 105 -7.41 3.89 5.46
C MET A 105 -8.91 3.64 5.69
N THR A 106 -9.59 4.48 6.45
CA THR A 106 -11.01 4.28 6.83
C THR A 106 -11.89 4.07 5.62
N GLN A 107 -11.84 4.99 4.65
CA GLN A 107 -12.63 4.89 3.41
C GLN A 107 -12.33 3.59 2.63
N PHE A 108 -11.08 3.17 2.57
CA PHE A 108 -10.69 1.94 1.88
C PHE A 108 -11.32 0.71 2.53
N TYR A 109 -11.33 0.64 3.85
CA TYR A 109 -11.94 -0.48 4.59
C TYR A 109 -13.48 -0.41 4.59
N GLU A 110 -14.09 0.77 4.61
CA GLU A 110 -15.54 0.91 4.43
C GLU A 110 -15.99 0.38 3.06
N GLN A 111 -15.22 0.61 2.01
CA GLN A 111 -15.49 0.06 0.68
C GLN A 111 -15.31 -1.46 0.63
N TYR A 112 -14.31 -1.97 1.33
CA TYR A 112 -14.10 -3.41 1.50
C TYR A 112 -15.27 -4.06 2.25
N GLU A 113 -15.76 -3.47 3.31
CA GLU A 113 -16.91 -3.98 4.07
C GLU A 113 -18.22 -4.00 3.26
N LYS A 114 -18.42 -3.03 2.36
CA LYS A 114 -19.62 -2.95 1.51
C LYS A 114 -19.82 -4.19 0.64
N ILE A 115 -18.74 -4.84 0.22
CA ILE A 115 -18.82 -6.05 -0.62
C ILE A 115 -19.00 -7.33 0.18
N LYS A 116 -19.04 -7.24 1.52
CA LYS A 116 -19.24 -8.38 2.44
C LYS A 116 -18.29 -9.54 2.10
N PRO A 117 -16.97 -9.39 2.22
CA PRO A 117 -15.97 -10.35 1.72
C PRO A 117 -15.80 -11.55 2.64
N PHE A 118 -16.90 -12.25 2.90
CA PHE A 118 -16.96 -13.46 3.72
C PHE A 118 -17.99 -14.44 3.12
N LEU A 119 -17.86 -15.72 3.45
CA LEU A 119 -18.79 -16.75 2.97
C LEU A 119 -20.21 -16.45 3.45
N GLN A 120 -21.12 -16.29 2.48
CA GLN A 120 -22.54 -16.11 2.71
C GLN A 120 -23.28 -17.32 2.11
N SER A 121 -23.89 -18.16 2.92
CA SER A 121 -24.62 -19.33 2.47
C SER A 121 -25.78 -19.60 3.42
N ASP A 122 -26.96 -19.79 2.84
CA ASP A 122 -28.16 -20.23 3.56
C ASP A 122 -28.26 -21.78 3.63
N SER A 123 -27.30 -22.51 3.06
CA SER A 123 -27.27 -23.97 3.11
C SER A 123 -26.80 -24.45 4.47
N GLU A 124 -27.38 -25.57 4.93
CA GLU A 124 -26.89 -26.26 6.12
C GLU A 124 -25.41 -26.59 6.00
N PRO A 125 -24.61 -26.45 7.07
CA PRO A 125 -23.23 -26.86 7.07
C PRO A 125 -23.11 -28.35 6.67
N PRO A 126 -22.22 -28.71 5.72
CA PRO A 126 -21.99 -30.12 5.42
C PRO A 126 -21.28 -30.81 6.59
N GLU A 127 -21.43 -32.15 6.69
CA GLU A 127 -20.73 -32.95 7.71
C GLU A 127 -19.20 -32.88 7.61
N GLN A 128 -18.70 -32.60 6.40
CA GLN A 128 -17.28 -32.38 6.12
C GLN A 128 -17.07 -30.99 5.51
N GLU A 129 -15.81 -30.62 5.29
CA GLU A 129 -15.46 -29.36 4.62
C GLU A 129 -16.05 -29.25 3.20
N ARG A 130 -16.31 -28.02 2.77
CA ARG A 130 -16.73 -27.73 1.41
C ARG A 130 -15.57 -27.99 0.46
N LEU A 131 -15.75 -28.93 -0.49
CA LEU A 131 -14.72 -29.30 -1.46
C LEU A 131 -14.65 -28.25 -2.58
N GLN A 132 -13.43 -27.96 -3.05
CA GLN A 132 -13.15 -27.13 -4.18
C GLN A 132 -12.40 -27.97 -5.23
N SER A 133 -12.81 -27.88 -6.52
CA SER A 133 -12.10 -28.57 -7.60
C SER A 133 -10.72 -27.93 -7.85
N PRO A 134 -9.71 -28.68 -8.32
CA PRO A 134 -8.44 -28.11 -8.76
C PRO A 134 -8.61 -26.99 -9.79
N GLN A 135 -9.56 -27.15 -10.72
CA GLN A 135 -9.86 -26.16 -11.77
C GLN A 135 -10.42 -24.85 -11.20
N ASP A 136 -11.23 -24.91 -10.12
CA ASP A 136 -11.72 -23.71 -9.46
C ASP A 136 -10.62 -23.07 -8.59
N ARG A 137 -9.76 -23.87 -7.97
CA ARG A 137 -8.61 -23.38 -7.23
C ARG A 137 -7.64 -22.62 -8.15
N ASP A 138 -7.38 -23.10 -9.35
CA ASP A 138 -6.50 -22.45 -10.33
C ASP A 138 -6.99 -21.04 -10.72
N LYS A 139 -8.31 -20.79 -10.69
CA LYS A 139 -8.88 -19.46 -10.96
C LYS A 139 -8.53 -18.42 -9.90
N LEU A 140 -8.07 -18.82 -8.71
CA LEU A 140 -7.71 -17.95 -7.62
C LEU A 140 -6.24 -17.50 -7.66
N ASP A 141 -5.40 -18.17 -8.46
CA ASP A 141 -3.98 -17.84 -8.53
C ASP A 141 -3.76 -16.40 -9.01
N GLY A 142 -2.90 -15.66 -8.31
CA GLY A 142 -2.69 -14.23 -8.51
C GLY A 142 -3.72 -13.32 -7.84
N LEU A 143 -4.81 -13.86 -7.31
CA LEU A 143 -5.89 -13.07 -6.68
C LEU A 143 -5.89 -13.19 -5.16
N TYR A 144 -5.75 -14.41 -4.62
CA TYR A 144 -5.78 -14.64 -3.17
C TYR A 144 -4.56 -14.08 -2.44
N GLU A 145 -3.48 -13.76 -3.15
CA GLU A 145 -2.28 -13.11 -2.61
C GLU A 145 -2.49 -11.62 -2.27
N CYS A 146 -3.69 -11.08 -2.51
CA CYS A 146 -4.00 -9.70 -2.18
C CYS A 146 -3.85 -9.43 -0.68
N ILE A 147 -2.98 -8.49 -0.33
CA ILE A 147 -2.64 -8.10 1.05
C ILE A 147 -3.33 -6.81 1.52
N LEU A 148 -4.30 -6.30 0.77
CA LEU A 148 -5.06 -5.08 1.09
C LEU A 148 -4.18 -3.84 1.33
N CYS A 149 -3.06 -3.71 0.61
CA CYS A 149 -2.13 -2.58 0.75
C CYS A 149 -2.64 -1.26 0.16
N ALA A 150 -3.78 -1.26 -0.52
CA ALA A 150 -4.40 -0.13 -1.22
C ALA A 150 -3.61 0.47 -2.40
N CYS A 151 -2.44 -0.04 -2.77
CA CYS A 151 -1.65 0.50 -3.88
C CYS A 151 -2.41 0.53 -5.21
N CYS A 152 -3.18 -0.51 -5.54
CA CYS A 152 -3.99 -0.58 -6.75
C CYS A 152 -5.18 0.40 -6.72
N SER A 153 -5.92 0.47 -5.62
CA SER A 153 -7.06 1.38 -5.46
C SER A 153 -6.62 2.84 -5.55
N THR A 154 -5.54 3.20 -4.87
CA THR A 154 -4.99 4.56 -4.88
C THR A 154 -4.25 4.92 -6.17
N SER A 155 -4.01 3.95 -7.07
CA SER A 155 -3.51 4.20 -8.44
C SER A 155 -4.63 4.31 -9.47
N CYS A 156 -5.88 4.04 -9.09
CA CYS A 156 -7.00 3.98 -10.02
C CYS A 156 -7.65 5.36 -10.22
N PRO A 157 -7.68 5.91 -11.46
CA PRO A 157 -8.34 7.19 -11.70
C PRO A 157 -9.82 7.20 -11.33
N SER A 158 -10.54 6.10 -11.56
CA SER A 158 -11.96 5.99 -11.21
C SER A 158 -12.18 6.11 -9.70
N PHE A 159 -11.25 5.60 -8.90
CA PHE A 159 -11.26 5.76 -7.45
C PHE A 159 -11.03 7.23 -7.04
N TRP A 160 -10.13 7.94 -7.72
CA TRP A 160 -9.90 9.36 -7.42
C TRP A 160 -11.10 10.25 -7.76
N TRP A 161 -11.79 9.94 -8.88
CA TRP A 161 -12.91 10.76 -9.36
C TRP A 161 -14.22 10.48 -8.64
N ASN A 162 -14.44 9.26 -8.15
CA ASN A 162 -15.67 8.84 -7.50
C ASN A 162 -15.37 8.02 -6.22
N PRO A 163 -14.64 8.58 -5.25
CA PRO A 163 -14.21 7.83 -4.08
C PRO A 163 -15.36 7.39 -3.16
N ASP A 164 -16.52 8.06 -3.27
CA ASP A 164 -17.76 7.77 -2.52
C ASP A 164 -18.60 6.63 -3.13
N LYS A 165 -18.46 6.38 -4.45
CA LYS A 165 -19.29 5.43 -5.19
C LYS A 165 -18.54 4.22 -5.71
N PHE A 166 -17.32 4.41 -6.17
CA PHE A 166 -16.52 3.34 -6.75
C PHE A 166 -15.69 2.64 -5.69
N VAL A 167 -15.98 1.36 -5.46
CA VAL A 167 -15.33 0.58 -4.38
C VAL A 167 -13.84 0.31 -4.59
N GLY A 168 -13.33 0.49 -5.81
CA GLY A 168 -11.93 0.31 -6.15
C GLY A 168 -11.52 -1.11 -6.53
N PRO A 169 -10.35 -1.27 -7.15
CA PRO A 169 -9.86 -2.57 -7.65
C PRO A 169 -9.71 -3.64 -6.55
N ALA A 170 -9.23 -3.27 -5.36
CA ALA A 170 -9.06 -4.23 -4.27
C ALA A 170 -10.38 -4.82 -3.80
N ALA A 171 -11.43 -3.99 -3.63
CA ALA A 171 -12.74 -4.47 -3.25
C ALA A 171 -13.38 -5.33 -4.35
N LEU A 172 -13.24 -4.97 -5.63
CA LEU A 172 -13.71 -5.79 -6.74
C LEU A 172 -13.04 -7.16 -6.78
N LEU A 173 -11.73 -7.23 -6.54
CA LEU A 173 -10.98 -8.48 -6.44
C LEU A 173 -11.51 -9.33 -5.28
N GLN A 174 -11.72 -8.75 -4.13
CA GLN A 174 -12.24 -9.45 -2.95
C GLN A 174 -13.70 -9.91 -3.15
N ALA A 175 -14.52 -9.12 -3.86
CA ALA A 175 -15.87 -9.55 -4.25
C ALA A 175 -15.81 -10.80 -5.15
N TYR A 176 -14.91 -10.83 -6.13
CA TYR A 176 -14.70 -12.01 -6.98
C TYR A 176 -14.27 -13.23 -6.16
N LEU A 177 -13.31 -13.07 -5.24
CA LEU A 177 -12.87 -14.15 -4.36
C LEU A 177 -14.00 -14.68 -3.48
N SER A 178 -14.91 -13.84 -3.00
CA SER A 178 -16.06 -14.26 -2.19
C SER A 178 -17.13 -15.01 -3.02
N LEU A 179 -17.28 -14.67 -4.32
CA LEU A 179 -18.27 -15.29 -5.21
C LEU A 179 -17.86 -16.67 -5.73
N ILE A 180 -16.58 -17.00 -5.78
CA ILE A 180 -16.11 -18.31 -6.28
C ILE A 180 -16.50 -19.46 -5.34
N HIS A 181 -16.84 -19.17 -4.10
CA HIS A 181 -17.25 -20.16 -3.10
C HIS A 181 -18.76 -20.40 -3.05
N ILE A 182 -19.53 -19.78 -3.94
CA ILE A 182 -21.00 -19.89 -4.01
C ILE A 182 -21.40 -20.86 -5.11
#